data_ad0612460c29ad0cf7040110ecdc709b
#
_entry.id   ad0612460c29ad0cf7040110ecdc709b
#
_cell.length_a   1.000
_cell.length_b   1.000
_cell.length_c   1.000
_cell.angle_alpha   90.00
_cell.angle_beta   90.00
_cell.angle_gamma   90.00
#
_symmetry.space_group_name_H-M   'P 1'
#
loop_
_entity.id
_entity.type
_entity.pdbx_description
1 polymer ?
#
loop_
_entity_poly.entity_id
_entity_poly.type
_entity_poly.pdbx_seq_one_letter_code
_entity_poly.pdbx_strand_id
1 'polypeptide(L)'
;AQDWLQSQLEKWKSEIRHAEEEVIAAKNELARRRMMRIGDNRVDTTEQEKVLRRAQAKLAFAEEKRDNTKRWIRNFPDAVEEYDGQARPFQD
;
A
#
# COMPACT_ATOMS: atom_id res chain seq x y z
N ALA A 1 20.90 8.38 1.96
CA ALA A 1 19.66 8.72 1.25
C ALA A 1 19.04 7.49 0.60
N GLN A 2 19.81 6.67 -0.13
CA GLN A 2 19.29 5.46 -0.74
C GLN A 2 18.90 4.43 0.31
N ASP A 3 19.66 4.35 1.40
CA ASP A 3 19.33 3.42 2.50
C ASP A 3 17.97 3.74 3.12
N TRP A 4 17.68 5.04 3.28
CA TRP A 4 16.39 5.47 3.79
C TRP A 4 15.25 5.09 2.83
N LEU A 5 15.47 5.31 1.51
CA LEU A 5 14.48 4.96 0.50
C LEU A 5 14.24 3.46 0.46
N GLN A 6 15.29 2.65 0.58
CA GLN A 6 15.15 1.20 0.63
C GLN A 6 14.37 0.78 1.88
N SER A 7 14.62 1.42 3.02
CA SER A 7 13.87 1.16 4.24
C SER A 7 12.39 1.51 4.06
N GLN A 8 12.08 2.62 3.39
CA GLN A 8 10.71 3.00 3.11
C GLN A 8 10.03 1.99 2.19
N LEU A 9 10.76 1.51 1.18
CA LEU A 9 10.22 0.51 0.27
C LEU A 9 9.87 -0.78 1.02
N GLU A 10 10.76 -1.24 1.90
CA GLU A 10 10.50 -2.44 2.70
C GLU A 10 9.31 -2.24 3.64
N LYS A 11 9.20 -1.05 4.22
CA LYS A 11 8.06 -0.69 5.06
C LYS A 11 6.75 -0.81 4.28
N TRP A 12 6.69 -0.23 3.08
CA TRP A 12 5.47 -0.26 2.28
C TRP A 12 5.14 -1.66 1.78
N LYS A 13 6.15 -2.47 1.45
CA LYS A 13 5.92 -3.88 1.10
C LYS A 13 5.30 -4.65 2.26
N SER A 14 5.77 -4.40 3.48
CA SER A 14 5.20 -5.01 4.68
C SER A 14 3.77 -4.54 4.91
N GLU A 15 3.52 -3.24 4.76
CA GLU A 15 2.16 -2.67 4.90
C GLU A 15 1.19 -3.26 3.88
N ILE A 16 1.66 -3.48 2.65
CA ILE A 16 0.85 -4.12 1.61
C ILE A 16 0.46 -5.53 2.02
N ARG A 17 1.41 -6.31 2.54
CA ARG A 17 1.10 -7.68 2.98
C ARG A 17 0.06 -7.68 4.10
N HIS A 18 0.21 -6.77 5.08
CA HIS A 18 -0.78 -6.67 6.15
C HIS A 18 -2.14 -6.24 5.62
N ALA A 19 -2.16 -5.27 4.71
CA ALA A 19 -3.42 -4.80 4.12
C ALA A 19 -4.10 -5.90 3.29
N GLU A 20 -3.32 -6.69 2.55
CA GLU A 20 -3.85 -7.83 1.80
C GLU A 20 -4.48 -8.85 2.73
N GLU A 21 -3.82 -9.15 3.85
CA GLU A 21 -4.37 -10.06 4.85
C GLU A 21 -5.66 -9.52 5.44
N GLU A 22 -5.71 -8.22 5.72
CA GLU A 22 -6.92 -7.57 6.21
C GLU A 22 -8.07 -7.66 5.20
N VAL A 23 -7.77 -7.45 3.91
CA VAL A 23 -8.78 -7.58 2.84
C VAL A 23 -9.31 -9.00 2.78
N ILE A 24 -8.43 -10.00 2.82
CA ILE A 24 -8.82 -11.41 2.78
C ILE A 24 -9.70 -11.73 3.99
N ALA A 25 -9.29 -11.30 5.19
CA ALA A 25 -10.05 -11.54 6.40
C ALA A 25 -11.42 -10.88 6.34
N ALA A 26 -11.49 -9.64 5.82
CA ALA A 26 -12.75 -8.92 5.68
C ALA A 26 -13.69 -9.60 4.68
N LYS A 27 -13.14 -10.07 3.55
CA LYS A 27 -13.93 -10.81 2.56
C LYS A 27 -14.47 -12.10 3.12
N ASN A 28 -13.65 -12.84 3.87
CA ASN A 28 -14.06 -14.09 4.47
C ASN A 28 -15.14 -13.87 5.52
N GLU A 29 -15.00 -12.84 6.34
CA GLU A 29 -16.00 -12.49 7.34
C GLU A 29 -17.32 -12.09 6.69
N LEU A 30 -17.27 -11.29 5.64
CA LEU A 30 -18.46 -10.89 4.90
C LEU A 30 -19.18 -12.09 4.29
N ALA A 31 -18.41 -12.99 3.65
CA ALA A 31 -18.96 -14.19 3.05
C ALA A 31 -19.60 -15.08 4.11
N ARG A 32 -18.94 -15.25 5.25
CA ARG A 32 -19.45 -16.04 6.36
C ARG A 32 -20.77 -15.46 6.87
N ARG A 33 -20.84 -14.16 7.04
CA ARG A 33 -22.06 -13.50 7.51
C ARG A 33 -23.20 -13.62 6.52
N ARG A 34 -22.91 -13.53 5.24
CA ARG A 34 -23.92 -13.70 4.19
C ARG A 34 -24.48 -15.10 4.16
N MET A 35 -23.71 -16.10 4.56
CA MET A 35 -24.17 -17.48 4.66
C MET A 35 -25.02 -17.74 5.90
N MET A 36 -24.93 -16.88 6.90
CA MET A 36 -25.67 -17.02 8.15
C MET A 36 -27.06 -16.42 7.98
N ARG A 37 -27.95 -17.20 7.38
CA ARG A 37 -29.37 -16.83 7.27
C ARG A 37 -30.18 -17.60 8.28
N ILE A 38 -31.06 -16.91 8.97
CA ILE A 38 -32.01 -17.52 9.88
C ILE A 38 -33.38 -17.28 9.26
N GLY A 39 -33.98 -18.35 8.67
CA GLY A 39 -35.23 -18.23 7.95
C GLY A 39 -35.08 -17.33 6.73
N ASP A 40 -36.02 -16.42 6.53
CA ASP A 40 -36.01 -15.49 5.39
C ASP A 40 -35.29 -14.19 5.70
N ASN A 41 -34.73 -14.05 6.88
CA ASN A 41 -34.09 -12.82 7.30
C ASN A 41 -32.62 -12.80 6.85
N ARG A 42 -32.25 -11.72 6.19
CA ARG A 42 -30.86 -11.48 5.85
C ARG A 42 -30.14 -10.84 7.03
N VAL A 43 -28.93 -11.32 7.29
CA VAL A 43 -28.05 -10.71 8.26
C VAL A 43 -27.58 -9.38 7.68
N ASP A 44 -27.61 -8.32 8.49
CA ASP A 44 -27.09 -7.01 8.08
C ASP A 44 -25.58 -7.08 8.01
N THR A 45 -25.05 -6.87 6.81
CA THR A 45 -23.61 -6.92 6.56
C THR A 45 -22.99 -5.54 6.31
N THR A 46 -23.72 -4.48 6.66
CA THR A 46 -23.28 -3.11 6.40
C THR A 46 -21.92 -2.82 7.04
N GLU A 47 -21.73 -3.24 8.29
CA GLU A 47 -20.46 -3.04 9.00
C GLU A 47 -19.33 -3.81 8.34
N GLN A 48 -19.59 -5.05 7.92
CA GLN A 48 -18.59 -5.87 7.26
C GLN A 48 -18.19 -5.29 5.90
N GLU A 49 -19.16 -4.72 5.18
CA GLU A 49 -18.89 -4.05 3.92
C GLU A 49 -18.04 -2.81 4.10
N LYS A 50 -18.28 -2.05 5.17
CA LYS A 50 -17.47 -0.89 5.52
C LYS A 50 -16.04 -1.30 5.86
N VAL A 51 -15.88 -2.36 6.65
CA VAL A 51 -14.56 -2.87 7.01
C VAL A 51 -13.80 -3.28 5.75
N LEU A 52 -14.45 -3.98 4.84
CA LEU A 52 -13.83 -4.39 3.59
C LEU A 52 -13.39 -3.18 2.76
N ARG A 53 -14.25 -2.18 2.63
CA ARG A 53 -13.90 -0.97 1.88
C ARG A 53 -12.71 -0.24 2.49
N ARG A 54 -12.66 -0.16 3.82
CA ARG A 54 -11.52 0.45 4.52
C ARG A 54 -10.23 -0.31 4.27
N ALA A 55 -10.31 -1.63 4.31
CA ALA A 55 -9.15 -2.49 4.06
C ALA A 55 -8.66 -2.33 2.62
N GLN A 56 -9.58 -2.27 1.67
CA GLN A 56 -9.24 -2.07 0.26
C GLN A 56 -8.62 -0.70 0.03
N ALA A 57 -9.14 0.34 0.67
CA ALA A 57 -8.58 1.69 0.58
C ALA A 57 -7.18 1.75 1.17
N LYS A 58 -6.96 1.09 2.29
CA LYS A 58 -5.65 1.01 2.93
C LYS A 58 -4.65 0.30 2.03
N LEU A 59 -5.06 -0.79 1.39
CA LEU A 59 -4.23 -1.52 0.44
C LEU A 59 -3.84 -0.63 -0.74
N ALA A 60 -4.82 0.06 -1.34
CA ALA A 60 -4.56 0.95 -2.47
C ALA A 60 -3.60 2.07 -2.09
N PHE A 61 -3.76 2.63 -0.90
CA PHE A 61 -2.86 3.67 -0.39
C PHE A 61 -1.43 3.15 -0.26
N ALA A 62 -1.27 1.96 0.33
CA ALA A 62 0.04 1.35 0.52
C ALA A 62 0.71 1.03 -0.82
N GLU A 63 -0.07 0.53 -1.79
CA GLU A 63 0.43 0.25 -3.12
C GLU A 63 0.91 1.52 -3.83
N GLU A 64 0.15 2.60 -3.69
CA GLU A 64 0.53 3.90 -4.24
C GLU A 64 1.84 4.39 -3.63
N LYS A 65 1.97 4.28 -2.32
CA LYS A 65 3.19 4.69 -1.63
C LYS A 65 4.39 3.84 -2.05
N ARG A 66 4.19 2.53 -2.20
CA ARG A 66 5.24 1.64 -2.71
C ARG A 66 5.70 2.09 -4.09
N ASP A 67 4.76 2.35 -4.98
CA ASP A 67 5.07 2.73 -6.35
C ASP A 67 5.78 4.07 -6.41
N ASN A 68 5.36 5.03 -5.59
CA ASN A 68 6.03 6.32 -5.47
C ASN A 68 7.46 6.16 -4.97
N THR A 69 7.66 5.30 -3.98
CA THR A 69 8.99 5.02 -3.43
C THR A 69 9.89 4.39 -4.50
N LYS A 70 9.36 3.44 -5.27
CA LYS A 70 10.10 2.82 -6.36
C LYS A 70 10.52 3.86 -7.40
N ARG A 71 9.65 4.79 -7.74
CA ARG A 71 9.97 5.87 -8.67
C ARG A 71 11.07 6.77 -8.12
N TRP A 72 11.01 7.11 -6.84
CA TRP A 72 12.05 7.89 -6.19
C TRP A 72 13.40 7.18 -6.23
N ILE A 73 13.42 5.88 -5.93
CA ILE A 73 14.64 5.09 -5.98
C ILE A 73 15.22 5.07 -7.39
N ARG A 74 14.36 4.90 -8.39
CA ARG A 74 14.79 4.83 -9.80
C ARG A 74 15.35 6.17 -10.28
N ASN A 75 14.69 7.26 -9.92
CA ASN A 75 15.04 8.59 -10.43
C ASN A 75 16.10 9.29 -9.62
N PHE A 76 16.22 8.97 -8.34
CA PHE A 76 17.14 9.65 -7.44
C PHE A 76 18.61 9.51 -7.85
N PRO A 77 19.12 8.33 -8.19
CA PRO A 77 20.51 8.21 -8.63
C PRO A 77 20.79 9.04 -9.88
N ASP A 78 19.88 9.05 -10.83
CA ASP A 78 20.04 9.84 -12.05
C ASP A 78 20.08 11.32 -11.75
N ALA A 79 19.19 11.77 -10.87
CA ALA A 79 19.16 13.16 -10.46
C ALA A 79 20.44 13.57 -9.75
N VAL A 80 20.96 12.70 -8.88
CA VAL A 80 22.23 12.96 -8.17
C VAL A 80 23.39 13.02 -9.14
N GLU A 81 23.45 12.10 -10.09
CA GLU A 81 24.51 12.08 -11.11
C GLU A 81 24.48 13.33 -11.96
N GLU A 82 23.31 13.77 -12.38
CA GLU A 82 23.15 14.99 -13.14
C GLU A 82 23.58 16.20 -12.33
N TYR A 83 23.20 16.25 -11.06
CA TYR A 83 23.59 17.34 -10.18
C TYR A 83 25.10 17.41 -10.00
N ASP A 84 25.73 16.26 -9.73
CA ASP A 84 27.17 16.19 -9.56
C ASP A 84 27.89 16.62 -10.83
N GLY A 85 27.41 16.17 -11.99
CA GLY A 85 27.99 16.57 -13.27
C GLY A 85 27.87 18.05 -13.53
N GLN A 86 26.78 18.66 -13.13
CA GLN A 86 26.56 20.10 -13.30
C GLN A 86 27.33 20.93 -12.27
N ALA A 87 27.44 20.43 -11.06
CA ALA A 87 28.10 21.14 -9.98
C ALA A 87 29.61 21.21 -10.15
N ARG A 88 30.21 20.17 -10.68
CA ARG A 88 31.67 20.09 -10.87
C ARG A 88 32.23 21.24 -11.68
N PRO A 89 31.65 21.61 -12.82
CA PRO A 89 32.16 22.72 -13.58
C PRO A 89 32.14 24.05 -12.82
N PHE A 90 31.21 24.20 -11.93
CA PHE A 90 31.11 25.41 -11.13
C PHE A 90 32.11 25.45 -9.98
N GLN A 91 32.53 24.30 -9.52
CA GLN A 91 33.49 24.22 -8.43
C GLN A 91 34.92 24.39 -8.92
N ASP A 92 35.18 24.08 -10.15
CA ASP A 92 36.47 24.26 -10.77
C ASP A 92 36.65 25.71 -11.21
#